data_9209e511cb0956f9994797294ab6ed48
#
_entry.id   9209e511cb0956f9994797294ab6ed48
#
_cell.length_a   1.000
_cell.length_b   1.000
_cell.length_c   1.000
_cell.angle_alpha   90.00
_cell.angle_beta   90.00
_cell.angle_gamma   90.00
#
_symmetry.space_group_name_H-M   'P 1'
#
loop_
_entity.id
_entity.type
_entity.pdbx_description
1 polymer ?
#
loop_
_entity_poly.entity_id
_entity_poly.type
_entity_poly.pdbx_seq_one_letter_code
_entity_poly.pdbx_strand_id
1 'polypeptide(L)'
;STLLASSAASDVYKRQNQRETTVVWDKVTGIPVYNAICWQCHRTADRIEELKAQGCERMIKSKTGLVPDAYFSATKIEWILDNVEGARKKAENGELLFGTVDTWLIWKLSKGKIFVTDYTNASRTMLFNIHDRCWDEELLELFCIPKSMLADVRPSSCVYGTTDEGLLGGEIKIAGAAGDQQAALFGQCCFDEGDVKNTYGTGCFLLMNTGKRAFESEHGLITTIAADEGDELKYALEG
;
A
#
# COMPACT_ATOMS: atom_id res chain seq x y z
N SER A 1 3.36 17.40 18.23
CA SER A 1 3.46 17.04 19.65
C SER A 1 3.95 15.60 19.84
N THR A 2 5.09 15.32 19.25
CA THR A 2 5.77 14.01 19.25
C THR A 2 6.73 13.85 20.43
N LEU A 3 6.54 14.59 21.49
CA LEU A 3 7.49 14.70 22.61
C LEU A 3 7.11 13.91 23.85
N LEU A 4 6.13 13.03 23.76
CA LEU A 4 5.88 12.02 24.78
C LEU A 4 6.29 10.62 24.26
N ALA A 5 7.46 10.54 23.64
CA ALA A 5 8.14 9.29 23.53
C ALA A 5 8.61 8.94 24.95
N SER A 6 7.78 8.23 25.70
CA SER A 6 8.23 7.50 26.87
C SER A 6 9.36 6.56 26.44
N SER A 7 10.23 6.18 27.37
CA SER A 7 11.28 5.18 27.14
C SER A 7 10.74 3.88 26.48
N ALA A 8 9.47 3.56 26.68
CA ALA A 8 8.77 2.45 26.02
C ALA A 8 8.57 2.66 24.50
N ALA A 9 8.55 3.89 23.99
CA ALA A 9 8.42 4.15 22.55
C ALA A 9 9.73 3.92 21.79
N SER A 10 10.88 3.86 22.48
CA SER A 10 12.16 3.51 21.85
C SER A 10 12.27 2.02 21.50
N ASP A 11 11.44 1.17 22.12
CA ASP A 11 11.47 -0.28 21.92
C ASP A 11 10.59 -0.74 20.75
N VAL A 12 9.87 0.18 20.08
CA VAL A 12 8.94 -0.12 18.99
C VAL A 12 9.04 0.90 17.89
N TYR A 13 9.26 0.45 16.65
CA TYR A 13 9.20 1.29 15.45
C TYR A 13 7.81 1.21 14.82
N LYS A 14 7.17 2.39 14.68
CA LYS A 14 5.89 2.58 13.96
C LYS A 14 6.05 3.66 12.91
N ARG A 15 5.52 3.45 11.71
CA ARG A 15 5.61 4.41 10.62
C ARG A 15 4.32 4.48 9.83
N GLN A 16 3.90 5.70 9.52
CA GLN A 16 2.95 5.99 8.46
C GLN A 16 3.72 6.49 7.23
N ASN A 17 3.19 6.31 6.04
CA ASN A 17 3.82 6.68 4.78
C ASN A 17 2.81 7.21 3.78
N GLN A 18 3.30 8.04 2.85
CA GLN A 18 2.54 8.29 1.62
C GLN A 18 2.31 6.97 0.90
N ARG A 19 1.09 6.78 0.41
CA ARG A 19 0.66 5.55 -0.25
C ARG A 19 1.11 5.53 -1.72
N GLU A 20 0.87 4.44 -2.43
CA GLU A 20 0.93 4.24 -3.89
C GLU A 20 2.31 4.45 -4.55
N THR A 21 3.24 5.16 -3.91
CA THR A 21 4.61 5.31 -4.45
C THR A 21 5.25 3.93 -4.60
N THR A 22 5.63 3.62 -5.82
CA THR A 22 6.02 2.28 -6.27
C THR A 22 7.54 2.12 -6.29
N VAL A 23 8.04 1.12 -5.58
CA VAL A 23 9.45 0.71 -5.60
C VAL A 23 9.54 -0.74 -6.08
N VAL A 24 10.39 -1.02 -7.06
CA VAL A 24 10.72 -2.38 -7.51
C VAL A 24 12.23 -2.57 -7.36
N TRP A 25 12.62 -3.66 -6.70
CA TRP A 25 14.04 -3.93 -6.43
C TRP A 25 14.40 -5.40 -6.61
N ASP A 26 15.67 -5.64 -6.86
CA ASP A 26 16.25 -6.97 -6.91
C ASP A 26 16.36 -7.54 -5.47
N LYS A 27 15.76 -8.71 -5.24
CA LYS A 27 15.64 -9.28 -3.89
C LYS A 27 16.97 -9.77 -3.30
N VAL A 28 17.97 -10.02 -4.13
CA VAL A 28 19.28 -10.49 -3.67
C VAL A 28 20.18 -9.31 -3.32
N THR A 29 20.26 -8.33 -4.21
CA THR A 29 21.15 -7.17 -4.05
C THR A 29 20.51 -6.04 -3.23
N GLY A 30 19.17 -6.00 -3.16
CA GLY A 30 18.43 -4.90 -2.54
C GLY A 30 18.58 -3.58 -3.27
N ILE A 31 18.95 -3.61 -4.54
CA ILE A 31 19.12 -2.42 -5.38
C ILE A 31 17.82 -2.21 -6.19
N PRO A 32 17.20 -1.03 -6.12
CA PRO A 32 16.06 -0.71 -6.97
C PRO A 32 16.44 -0.78 -8.45
N VAL A 33 15.58 -1.41 -9.27
CA VAL A 33 15.81 -1.52 -10.72
C VAL A 33 15.49 -0.22 -11.46
N TYR A 34 14.72 0.64 -10.82
CA TYR A 34 14.35 1.98 -11.30
C TYR A 34 14.11 2.93 -10.11
N ASN A 35 14.12 4.24 -10.37
CA ASN A 35 13.73 5.22 -9.36
C ASN A 35 12.29 4.98 -8.91
N ALA A 36 12.01 5.20 -7.61
CA ALA A 36 10.65 5.11 -7.10
C ALA A 36 9.69 6.01 -7.90
N ILE A 37 8.60 5.43 -8.40
CA ILE A 37 7.59 6.20 -9.13
C ILE A 37 6.59 6.77 -8.12
N CYS A 38 6.63 8.09 -7.95
CA CYS A 38 5.78 8.81 -7.02
C CYS A 38 4.29 8.67 -7.38
N TRP A 39 3.41 8.71 -6.38
CA TRP A 39 1.96 8.69 -6.54
C TRP A 39 1.43 9.79 -7.49
N GLN A 40 2.03 10.97 -7.49
CA GLN A 40 1.67 12.09 -8.38
C GLN A 40 2.09 11.91 -9.85
N CYS A 41 2.79 10.82 -10.19
CA CYS A 41 3.29 10.63 -11.54
C CYS A 41 2.21 10.10 -12.48
N HIS A 42 1.92 10.84 -13.54
CA HIS A 42 0.89 10.52 -14.53
C HIS A 42 1.41 9.75 -15.77
N ARG A 43 2.64 9.19 -15.72
CA ARG A 43 3.24 8.51 -16.90
C ARG A 43 2.44 7.33 -17.44
N THR A 44 1.54 6.78 -16.64
CA THR A 44 0.70 5.64 -17.01
C THR A 44 -0.75 6.03 -17.31
N ALA A 45 -1.03 7.31 -17.54
CA ALA A 45 -2.39 7.79 -17.83
C ALA A 45 -2.97 7.15 -19.09
N ASP A 46 -2.17 7.00 -20.15
CA ASP A 46 -2.61 6.37 -21.39
C ASP A 46 -3.05 4.92 -21.15
N ARG A 47 -2.32 4.17 -20.31
CA ARG A 47 -2.69 2.81 -19.93
C ARG A 47 -4.02 2.75 -19.18
N ILE A 48 -4.33 3.73 -18.37
CA ILE A 48 -5.62 3.85 -17.68
C ILE A 48 -6.75 4.07 -18.69
N GLU A 49 -6.57 4.92 -19.70
CA GLU A 49 -7.58 5.13 -20.73
C GLU A 49 -7.81 3.86 -21.58
N GLU A 50 -6.76 3.09 -21.86
CA GLU A 50 -6.88 1.77 -22.50
C GLU A 50 -7.73 0.80 -21.66
N LEU A 51 -7.49 0.71 -20.33
CA LEU A 51 -8.25 -0.15 -19.41
C LEU A 51 -9.73 0.24 -19.37
N LYS A 52 -10.03 1.54 -19.35
CA LYS A 52 -11.40 2.04 -19.43
C LYS A 52 -12.06 1.68 -20.76
N ALA A 53 -11.35 1.88 -21.87
CA ALA A 53 -11.83 1.52 -23.22
C ALA A 53 -12.11 0.00 -23.36
N GLN A 54 -11.35 -0.83 -22.66
CA GLN A 54 -11.54 -2.28 -22.58
C GLN A 54 -12.69 -2.70 -21.64
N GLY A 55 -13.29 -1.75 -20.91
CA GLY A 55 -14.38 -2.03 -19.97
C GLY A 55 -13.96 -2.64 -18.64
N CYS A 56 -12.66 -2.56 -18.29
CA CYS A 56 -12.11 -3.14 -17.07
C CYS A 56 -12.48 -2.35 -15.78
N GLU A 57 -13.03 -1.15 -15.92
CA GLU A 57 -13.31 -0.24 -14.81
C GLU A 57 -14.20 -0.88 -13.75
N ARG A 58 -15.31 -1.50 -14.16
CA ARG A 58 -16.25 -2.14 -13.22
C ARG A 58 -15.60 -3.27 -12.44
N MET A 59 -14.81 -4.11 -13.10
CA MET A 59 -14.11 -5.22 -12.46
C MET A 59 -13.10 -4.72 -11.43
N ILE A 60 -12.27 -3.74 -11.81
CA ILE A 60 -11.29 -3.14 -10.91
C ILE A 60 -12.00 -2.53 -9.70
N LYS A 61 -13.03 -1.71 -9.93
CA LYS A 61 -13.78 -1.02 -8.87
C LYS A 61 -14.44 -2.02 -7.91
N SER A 62 -15.10 -3.05 -8.42
CA SER A 62 -15.79 -4.03 -7.59
C SER A 62 -14.86 -4.84 -6.67
N LYS A 63 -13.61 -5.09 -7.09
CA LYS A 63 -12.65 -5.84 -6.30
C LYS A 63 -11.82 -4.98 -5.36
N THR A 64 -11.43 -3.80 -5.82
CA THR A 64 -10.46 -2.95 -5.10
C THR A 64 -11.10 -1.76 -4.38
N GLY A 65 -12.34 -1.40 -4.72
CA GLY A 65 -12.98 -0.16 -4.27
C GLY A 65 -12.45 1.10 -4.97
N LEU A 66 -11.48 0.96 -5.89
CA LEU A 66 -10.79 2.07 -6.55
C LEU A 66 -11.34 2.31 -7.95
N VAL A 67 -11.39 3.57 -8.35
CA VAL A 67 -11.57 3.95 -9.75
C VAL A 67 -10.21 3.85 -10.45
N PRO A 68 -10.10 3.26 -11.67
CA PRO A 68 -8.82 3.18 -12.37
C PRO A 68 -8.19 4.55 -12.57
N ASP A 69 -7.00 4.73 -12.02
CA ASP A 69 -6.23 5.97 -12.11
C ASP A 69 -4.72 5.69 -12.08
N ALA A 70 -3.94 6.51 -12.78
CA ALA A 70 -2.48 6.48 -12.76
C ALA A 70 -1.88 6.77 -11.37
N TYR A 71 -2.69 7.23 -10.45
CA TYR A 71 -2.37 7.44 -9.04
C TYR A 71 -1.90 6.14 -8.36
N PHE A 72 -2.55 5.01 -8.65
CA PHE A 72 -2.32 3.72 -7.97
C PHE A 72 -1.10 2.96 -8.51
N SER A 73 -0.66 1.91 -7.77
CA SER A 73 0.63 1.27 -8.01
C SER A 73 0.66 0.33 -9.22
N ALA A 74 -0.44 -0.35 -9.55
CA ALA A 74 -0.46 -1.44 -10.54
C ALA A 74 0.15 -1.05 -11.89
N THR A 75 -0.33 0.03 -12.49
CA THR A 75 0.18 0.50 -13.80
C THR A 75 1.63 0.98 -13.74
N LYS A 76 2.09 1.45 -12.57
CA LYS A 76 3.49 1.85 -12.37
C LYS A 76 4.42 0.64 -12.31
N ILE A 77 3.95 -0.46 -11.69
CA ILE A 77 4.70 -1.73 -11.68
C ILE A 77 4.78 -2.27 -13.10
N GLU A 78 3.64 -2.38 -13.81
CA GLU A 78 3.56 -2.79 -15.21
C GLU A 78 4.54 -1.97 -16.07
N TRP A 79 4.52 -0.64 -15.91
CA TRP A 79 5.42 0.24 -16.63
C TRP A 79 6.92 -0.04 -16.36
N ILE A 80 7.30 -0.27 -15.10
CA ILE A 80 8.70 -0.62 -14.75
C ILE A 80 9.09 -1.92 -15.44
N LEU A 81 8.23 -2.94 -15.38
CA LEU A 81 8.53 -4.24 -15.96
C LEU A 81 8.69 -4.19 -17.48
N ASP A 82 7.97 -3.30 -18.16
CA ASP A 82 7.99 -3.18 -19.60
C ASP A 82 9.05 -2.23 -20.15
N ASN A 83 9.47 -1.22 -19.35
CA ASN A 83 10.37 -0.18 -19.81
C ASN A 83 11.80 -0.27 -19.24
N VAL A 84 12.03 -1.12 -18.22
CA VAL A 84 13.37 -1.34 -17.69
C VAL A 84 13.92 -2.64 -18.28
N GLU A 85 15.07 -2.55 -18.93
CA GLU A 85 15.72 -3.69 -19.60
C GLU A 85 15.89 -4.89 -18.66
N GLY A 86 15.37 -6.03 -19.08
CA GLY A 86 15.44 -7.29 -18.34
C GLY A 86 14.54 -7.39 -17.10
N ALA A 87 13.80 -6.33 -16.71
CA ALA A 87 12.98 -6.35 -15.50
C ALA A 87 11.85 -7.38 -15.60
N ARG A 88 11.14 -7.45 -16.72
CA ARG A 88 10.07 -8.44 -16.95
C ARG A 88 10.53 -9.86 -16.71
N LYS A 89 11.64 -10.24 -17.34
CA LYS A 89 12.22 -11.58 -17.20
C LYS A 89 12.68 -11.88 -15.78
N LYS A 90 13.29 -10.91 -15.11
CA LYS A 90 13.68 -11.05 -13.70
C LYS A 90 12.46 -11.22 -12.79
N ALA A 91 11.38 -10.49 -13.04
CA ALA A 91 10.13 -10.63 -12.28
C ALA A 91 9.53 -12.02 -12.45
N GLU A 92 9.43 -12.53 -13.68
CA GLU A 92 8.95 -13.88 -13.99
C GLU A 92 9.80 -14.98 -13.33
N ASN A 93 11.12 -14.78 -13.23
CA ASN A 93 12.02 -15.64 -12.51
C ASN A 93 11.91 -15.54 -10.97
N GLY A 94 11.09 -14.61 -10.44
CA GLY A 94 10.95 -14.37 -9.01
C GLY A 94 12.16 -13.68 -8.37
N GLU A 95 12.91 -12.92 -9.16
CA GLU A 95 14.12 -12.19 -8.71
C GLU A 95 13.81 -10.77 -8.24
N LEU A 96 12.63 -10.23 -8.55
CA LEU A 96 12.22 -8.88 -8.18
C LEU A 96 11.15 -8.89 -7.09
N LEU A 97 11.18 -7.86 -6.27
CA LEU A 97 10.16 -7.55 -5.27
C LEU A 97 9.57 -6.17 -5.55
N PHE A 98 8.29 -6.03 -5.22
CA PHE A 98 7.58 -4.75 -5.24
C PHE A 98 7.17 -4.36 -3.83
N GLY A 99 7.18 -3.07 -3.55
CA GLY A 99 6.58 -2.53 -2.33
C GLY A 99 6.25 -1.05 -2.47
N THR A 100 5.32 -0.64 -1.66
CA THR A 100 5.14 0.76 -1.28
C THR A 100 6.21 1.15 -0.27
N VAL A 101 6.23 2.40 0.17
CA VAL A 101 7.32 2.94 1.01
C VAL A 101 7.46 2.17 2.33
N ASP A 102 6.35 1.73 2.94
CA ASP A 102 6.33 0.91 4.16
C ASP A 102 7.08 -0.41 3.95
N THR A 103 6.71 -1.16 2.92
CA THR A 103 7.33 -2.45 2.58
C THR A 103 8.82 -2.29 2.34
N TRP A 104 9.21 -1.29 1.55
CA TRP A 104 10.61 -0.99 1.27
C TRP A 104 11.39 -0.68 2.55
N LEU A 105 10.84 0.15 3.45
CA LEU A 105 11.49 0.49 4.71
C LEU A 105 11.60 -0.71 5.65
N ILE A 106 10.54 -1.50 5.81
CA ILE A 106 10.55 -2.71 6.65
C ILE A 106 11.60 -3.69 6.11
N TRP A 107 11.63 -3.89 4.80
CA TRP A 107 12.60 -4.78 4.16
C TRP A 107 14.04 -4.30 4.38
N LYS A 108 14.30 -3.00 4.24
CA LYS A 108 15.64 -2.40 4.50
C LYS A 108 16.02 -2.47 5.97
N LEU A 109 15.11 -2.15 6.89
CA LEU A 109 15.35 -2.17 8.33
C LEU A 109 15.61 -3.59 8.86
N SER A 110 15.03 -4.60 8.22
CA SER A 110 15.26 -6.00 8.56
C SER A 110 16.39 -6.65 7.78
N LYS A 111 17.12 -5.91 6.94
CA LYS A 111 18.11 -6.44 5.99
C LYS A 111 17.57 -7.60 5.14
N GLY A 112 16.36 -7.45 4.63
CA GLY A 112 15.72 -8.39 3.72
C GLY A 112 15.06 -9.59 4.39
N LYS A 113 15.02 -9.66 5.72
CA LYS A 113 14.42 -10.78 6.46
C LYS A 113 12.89 -10.72 6.49
N ILE A 114 12.30 -9.51 6.36
CA ILE A 114 10.86 -9.28 6.48
C ILE A 114 10.37 -8.61 5.20
N PHE A 115 9.44 -9.27 4.51
CA PHE A 115 8.81 -8.76 3.29
C PHE A 115 7.30 -8.73 3.51
N VAL A 116 6.80 -7.58 3.98
CA VAL A 116 5.43 -7.40 4.44
C VAL A 116 4.94 -5.98 4.12
N THR A 117 3.64 -5.86 3.92
CA THR A 117 2.89 -4.60 3.88
C THR A 117 1.66 -4.70 4.78
N ASP A 118 0.93 -3.59 4.97
CA ASP A 118 -0.33 -3.61 5.68
C ASP A 118 -1.54 -3.48 4.74
N TYR A 119 -2.75 -3.76 5.28
CA TYR A 119 -3.98 -3.67 4.50
C TYR A 119 -4.23 -2.28 3.92
N THR A 120 -3.86 -1.20 4.64
CA THR A 120 -4.11 0.16 4.17
C THR A 120 -3.26 0.51 2.94
N ASN A 121 -2.01 0.08 2.90
CA ASN A 121 -1.14 0.27 1.74
C ASN A 121 -1.50 -0.71 0.60
N ALA A 122 -1.75 -1.99 0.91
CA ALA A 122 -2.15 -2.97 -0.09
C ALA A 122 -3.41 -2.57 -0.84
N SER A 123 -4.44 -2.05 -0.15
CA SER A 123 -5.69 -1.60 -0.75
C SER A 123 -5.54 -0.44 -1.73
N ARG A 124 -4.36 0.22 -1.77
CA ARG A 124 -4.08 1.36 -2.67
C ARG A 124 -3.27 0.97 -3.91
N THR A 125 -3.10 -0.31 -4.14
CA THR A 125 -2.25 -0.79 -5.25
C THR A 125 -3.00 -1.06 -6.56
N MET A 126 -4.33 -1.14 -6.54
CA MET A 126 -5.17 -1.68 -7.64
C MET A 126 -4.91 -3.18 -7.93
N LEU A 127 -4.28 -3.90 -7.01
CA LEU A 127 -3.99 -5.35 -7.11
C LEU A 127 -4.62 -6.15 -5.99
N PHE A 128 -5.13 -5.48 -4.95
CA PHE A 128 -5.61 -6.10 -3.73
C PHE A 128 -7.13 -6.13 -3.68
N ASN A 129 -7.70 -7.32 -3.52
CA ASN A 129 -9.13 -7.50 -3.30
C ASN A 129 -9.48 -7.15 -1.85
N ILE A 130 -10.21 -6.06 -1.66
CA ILE A 130 -10.56 -5.56 -0.32
C ILE A 130 -11.61 -6.42 0.39
N HIS A 131 -12.36 -7.25 -0.33
CA HIS A 131 -13.36 -8.15 0.23
C HIS A 131 -12.76 -9.48 0.68
N ASP A 132 -11.92 -10.09 -0.18
CA ASP A 132 -11.25 -11.38 0.08
C ASP A 132 -9.95 -11.21 0.87
N ARG A 133 -9.46 -9.98 1.00
CA ARG A 133 -8.23 -9.63 1.72
C ARG A 133 -7.00 -10.34 1.18
N CYS A 134 -6.88 -10.39 -0.12
CA CYS A 134 -5.77 -11.05 -0.80
C CYS A 134 -5.37 -10.30 -2.08
N TRP A 135 -4.17 -10.58 -2.55
CA TRP A 135 -3.77 -10.20 -3.91
C TRP A 135 -4.64 -10.95 -4.92
N ASP A 136 -5.34 -10.21 -5.77
CA ASP A 136 -6.36 -10.74 -6.68
C ASP A 136 -5.70 -11.26 -7.97
N GLU A 137 -5.90 -12.53 -8.27
CA GLU A 137 -5.24 -13.19 -9.40
C GLU A 137 -5.66 -12.62 -10.76
N GLU A 138 -6.94 -12.25 -10.93
CA GLU A 138 -7.43 -11.64 -12.17
C GLU A 138 -6.82 -10.25 -12.40
N LEU A 139 -6.63 -9.47 -11.31
CA LEU A 139 -5.93 -8.19 -11.40
C LEU A 139 -4.44 -8.39 -11.71
N LEU A 140 -3.80 -9.39 -11.12
CA LEU A 140 -2.39 -9.71 -11.41
C LEU A 140 -2.20 -10.13 -12.87
N GLU A 141 -3.12 -10.92 -13.41
CA GLU A 141 -3.13 -11.29 -14.84
C GLU A 141 -3.34 -10.07 -15.73
N LEU A 142 -4.30 -9.19 -15.40
CA LEU A 142 -4.60 -7.97 -16.17
C LEU A 142 -3.38 -7.06 -16.34
N PHE A 143 -2.58 -6.91 -15.28
CA PHE A 143 -1.37 -6.08 -15.28
C PHE A 143 -0.08 -6.88 -15.55
N CYS A 144 -0.20 -8.18 -15.83
CA CYS A 144 0.95 -9.08 -16.04
C CYS A 144 2.00 -8.97 -14.93
N ILE A 145 1.57 -8.96 -13.65
CA ILE A 145 2.44 -8.84 -12.49
C ILE A 145 2.57 -10.21 -11.80
N PRO A 146 3.78 -10.79 -11.72
CA PRO A 146 3.98 -12.05 -11.02
C PRO A 146 3.69 -11.93 -9.53
N LYS A 147 2.90 -12.86 -8.99
CA LYS A 147 2.55 -12.91 -7.55
C LYS A 147 3.77 -12.99 -6.64
N SER A 148 4.87 -13.58 -7.12
CA SER A 148 6.14 -13.67 -6.40
C SER A 148 6.79 -12.32 -6.05
N MET A 149 6.35 -11.24 -6.69
CA MET A 149 6.81 -9.88 -6.42
C MET A 149 6.13 -9.24 -5.20
N LEU A 150 5.04 -9.84 -4.69
CA LEU A 150 4.14 -9.19 -3.74
C LEU A 150 4.41 -9.62 -2.31
N ALA A 151 4.34 -8.65 -1.40
CA ALA A 151 4.58 -8.83 0.01
C ALA A 151 3.42 -9.58 0.71
N ASP A 152 3.73 -10.20 1.84
CA ASP A 152 2.72 -10.67 2.79
C ASP A 152 1.91 -9.48 3.33
N VAL A 153 0.60 -9.63 3.46
CA VAL A 153 -0.27 -8.53 3.91
C VAL A 153 -0.77 -8.83 5.32
N ARG A 154 -0.59 -7.87 6.22
CA ARG A 154 -0.93 -8.03 7.65
C ARG A 154 -1.71 -6.82 8.18
N PRO A 155 -2.33 -6.93 9.38
CA PRO A 155 -2.94 -5.78 10.06
C PRO A 155 -1.97 -4.62 10.27
N SER A 156 -2.49 -3.39 10.27
CA SER A 156 -1.69 -2.17 10.47
C SER A 156 -0.97 -2.16 11.82
N SER A 157 -1.59 -2.75 12.84
CA SER A 157 -1.03 -2.88 14.20
C SER A 157 -0.77 -4.34 14.53
N CYS A 158 0.42 -4.82 14.19
CA CYS A 158 0.91 -6.14 14.62
C CYS A 158 2.44 -6.16 14.64
N VAL A 159 3.04 -7.12 15.32
CA VAL A 159 4.50 -7.28 15.28
C VAL A 159 4.88 -7.98 13.97
N TYR A 160 5.45 -7.23 13.04
CA TYR A 160 5.96 -7.74 11.77
C TYR A 160 7.29 -8.50 11.94
N GLY A 161 8.08 -8.12 12.93
CA GLY A 161 9.39 -8.65 13.27
C GLY A 161 10.27 -7.60 13.93
N THR A 162 11.59 -7.71 13.79
CA THR A 162 12.56 -6.77 14.37
C THR A 162 13.48 -6.16 13.32
N THR A 163 14.03 -4.99 13.62
CA THR A 163 15.13 -4.39 12.86
C THR A 163 16.39 -5.26 13.00
N ASP A 164 17.28 -5.14 12.05
CA ASP A 164 18.63 -5.73 12.20
C ASP A 164 19.41 -4.95 13.25
N GLU A 165 20.03 -5.68 14.21
CA GLU A 165 20.75 -5.12 15.35
C GLU A 165 21.88 -4.16 14.95
N GLY A 166 22.54 -4.41 13.82
CA GLY A 166 23.64 -3.60 13.33
C GLY A 166 23.23 -2.24 12.75
N LEU A 167 21.92 -1.98 12.57
CA LEU A 167 21.44 -0.71 12.00
C LEU A 167 21.19 0.36 13.05
N LEU A 168 20.59 -0.02 14.20
CA LEU A 168 20.11 0.92 15.21
C LEU A 168 20.71 0.65 16.62
N GLY A 169 21.75 -0.18 16.70
CA GLY A 169 22.41 -0.52 17.96
C GLY A 169 21.65 -1.55 18.81
N GLY A 170 20.66 -2.23 18.23
CA GLY A 170 19.88 -3.28 18.87
C GLY A 170 18.66 -3.66 18.04
N GLU A 171 18.02 -4.77 18.39
CA GLU A 171 16.77 -5.21 17.79
C GLU A 171 15.60 -4.36 18.31
N ILE A 172 14.91 -3.67 17.41
CA ILE A 172 13.72 -2.89 17.71
C ILE A 172 12.52 -3.55 17.01
N LYS A 173 11.44 -3.80 17.72
CA LYS A 173 10.21 -4.35 17.13
C LYS A 173 9.62 -3.40 16.10
N ILE A 174 9.32 -3.91 14.92
CA ILE A 174 8.54 -3.21 13.90
C ILE A 174 7.09 -3.66 14.11
N ALA A 175 6.26 -2.79 14.68
CA ALA A 175 4.93 -3.17 15.17
C ALA A 175 3.78 -2.29 14.64
N GLY A 176 4.03 -1.54 13.58
CA GLY A 176 2.97 -0.77 12.94
C GLY A 176 3.41 -0.19 11.61
N ALA A 177 2.53 -0.33 10.62
CA ALA A 177 2.61 0.32 9.33
C ALA A 177 1.21 0.74 8.90
N ALA A 178 1.05 1.93 8.35
CA ALA A 178 -0.23 2.41 7.83
C ALA A 178 -0.02 3.48 6.77
N GLY A 179 -0.93 3.56 5.81
CA GLY A 179 -1.03 4.70 4.90
C GLY A 179 -1.33 5.98 5.68
N ASP A 180 -0.76 7.10 5.24
CA ASP A 180 -0.83 8.40 5.94
C ASP A 180 -2.26 8.86 6.21
N GLN A 181 -3.17 8.67 5.27
CA GLN A 181 -4.56 9.12 5.41
C GLN A 181 -5.35 8.22 6.38
N GLN A 182 -5.11 6.91 6.34
CA GLN A 182 -5.71 5.97 7.30
C GLN A 182 -5.12 6.15 8.70
N ALA A 183 -3.82 6.40 8.80
CA ALA A 183 -3.18 6.74 10.07
C ALA A 183 -3.73 8.05 10.65
N ALA A 184 -4.07 9.04 9.80
CA ALA A 184 -4.70 10.28 10.24
C ALA A 184 -6.15 10.05 10.73
N LEU A 185 -6.93 9.21 10.05
CA LEU A 185 -8.27 8.83 10.47
C LEU A 185 -8.24 8.19 11.87
N PHE A 186 -7.34 7.23 12.07
CA PHE A 186 -7.11 6.58 13.35
C PHE A 186 -6.61 7.57 14.42
N GLY A 187 -5.61 8.39 14.08
CA GLY A 187 -5.00 9.34 15.00
C GLY A 187 -5.93 10.49 15.44
N GLN A 188 -7.00 10.76 14.69
CA GLN A 188 -8.08 11.68 15.06
C GLN A 188 -9.22 10.98 15.79
N CYS A 189 -9.02 9.72 16.21
CA CYS A 189 -10.01 8.92 16.95
C CYS A 189 -11.33 8.73 16.20
N CYS A 190 -11.30 8.67 14.87
CA CYS A 190 -12.47 8.38 14.04
C CYS A 190 -12.75 6.87 14.05
N PHE A 191 -13.20 6.34 15.18
CA PHE A 191 -13.36 4.90 15.40
C PHE A 191 -14.76 4.38 15.10
N ASP A 192 -15.76 5.25 15.13
CA ASP A 192 -17.14 4.89 14.92
C ASP A 192 -17.57 5.09 13.47
N GLU A 193 -18.57 4.30 13.03
CA GLU A 193 -19.18 4.45 11.71
C GLU A 193 -19.78 5.85 11.57
N GLY A 194 -19.39 6.58 10.51
CA GLY A 194 -19.81 7.95 10.25
C GLY A 194 -18.81 9.02 10.71
N ASP A 195 -17.79 8.65 11.48
CA ASP A 195 -16.73 9.59 11.84
C ASP A 195 -15.93 10.00 10.60
N VAL A 196 -15.64 11.30 10.53
CA VAL A 196 -14.98 11.91 9.38
C VAL A 196 -13.76 12.70 9.81
N LYS A 197 -12.66 12.54 9.07
CA LYS A 197 -11.53 13.45 9.14
C LYS A 197 -11.31 14.15 7.81
N ASN A 198 -10.75 15.33 7.84
CA ASN A 198 -10.27 16.04 6.65
C ASN A 198 -8.84 16.52 6.86
N THR A 199 -7.98 16.24 5.88
CA THR A 199 -6.58 16.68 5.87
C THR A 199 -6.38 17.68 4.75
N TYR A 200 -5.96 18.90 5.09
CA TYR A 200 -5.53 19.90 4.15
C TYR A 200 -4.00 19.98 4.12
N GLY A 201 -3.41 19.68 2.98
CA GLY A 201 -1.98 19.72 2.74
C GLY A 201 -1.69 20.02 1.27
N THR A 202 -0.80 19.26 0.64
CA THR A 202 -0.58 19.29 -0.82
C THR A 202 -1.85 18.93 -1.59
N GLY A 203 -2.68 18.07 -0.99
CA GLY A 203 -4.04 17.75 -1.43
C GLY A 203 -5.03 17.92 -0.29
N CYS A 204 -6.32 17.80 -0.61
CA CYS A 204 -7.40 17.73 0.35
C CYS A 204 -7.90 16.29 0.36
N PHE A 205 -7.84 15.63 1.53
CA PHE A 205 -8.20 14.23 1.67
C PHE A 205 -9.23 14.08 2.80
N LEU A 206 -10.48 13.87 2.40
CA LEU A 206 -11.56 13.56 3.32
C LEU A 206 -11.70 12.04 3.42
N LEU A 207 -11.68 11.49 4.64
CA LEU A 207 -11.99 10.08 4.89
C LEU A 207 -13.12 9.96 5.90
N MET A 208 -14.07 9.08 5.60
CA MET A 208 -15.16 8.70 6.49
C MET A 208 -15.08 7.21 6.84
N ASN A 209 -15.07 6.91 8.12
CA ASN A 209 -15.16 5.52 8.59
C ASN A 209 -16.54 4.96 8.25
N THR A 210 -16.59 3.83 7.56
CA THR A 210 -17.84 3.16 7.15
C THR A 210 -18.08 1.85 7.90
N GLY A 211 -17.35 1.63 8.99
CA GLY A 211 -17.45 0.41 9.78
C GLY A 211 -17.09 -0.84 8.97
N LYS A 212 -17.88 -1.89 9.10
CA LYS A 212 -17.63 -3.19 8.45
C LYS A 212 -18.14 -3.26 6.99
N ARG A 213 -18.64 -2.16 6.43
CA ARG A 213 -19.25 -2.14 5.09
C ARG A 213 -18.34 -1.41 4.10
N ALA A 214 -17.96 -2.13 3.04
CA ALA A 214 -17.38 -1.53 1.86
C ALA A 214 -18.51 -0.90 1.02
N PHE A 215 -18.63 0.42 1.05
CA PHE A 215 -19.63 1.14 0.24
C PHE A 215 -19.07 1.41 -1.15
N GLU A 216 -19.83 1.07 -2.17
CA GLU A 216 -19.54 1.53 -3.53
C GLU A 216 -20.21 2.90 -3.75
N SER A 217 -19.39 3.92 -4.02
CA SER A 217 -19.89 5.28 -4.29
C SER A 217 -20.28 5.43 -5.75
N GLU A 218 -21.44 6.04 -5.99
CA GLU A 218 -21.89 6.47 -7.33
C GLU A 218 -21.38 7.89 -7.69
N HIS A 219 -20.70 8.57 -6.75
CA HIS A 219 -20.28 9.97 -6.87
C HIS A 219 -18.77 10.17 -6.93
N GLY A 220 -18.04 9.13 -7.34
CA GLY A 220 -16.58 9.23 -7.55
C GLY A 220 -15.71 9.09 -6.30
N LEU A 221 -16.30 8.85 -5.12
CA LEU A 221 -15.52 8.48 -3.94
C LEU A 221 -14.98 7.07 -4.09
N ILE A 222 -13.84 6.80 -3.49
CA ILE A 222 -13.21 5.49 -3.48
C ILE A 222 -13.35 4.81 -2.12
N THR A 223 -13.41 3.48 -2.14
CA THR A 223 -13.42 2.68 -0.92
C THR A 223 -12.02 2.16 -0.64
N THR A 224 -11.59 2.26 0.62
CA THR A 224 -10.29 1.78 1.08
C THR A 224 -10.45 1.04 2.40
N ILE A 225 -9.42 0.30 2.81
CA ILE A 225 -9.37 -0.32 4.13
C ILE A 225 -8.83 0.71 5.12
N ALA A 226 -9.51 0.88 6.25
CA ALA A 226 -9.06 1.72 7.35
C ALA A 226 -7.95 1.03 8.17
N ALA A 227 -7.11 1.81 8.85
CA ALA A 227 -6.14 1.27 9.79
C ALA A 227 -6.87 0.62 10.98
N ASP A 228 -6.46 -0.58 11.35
CA ASP A 228 -7.05 -1.35 12.43
C ASP A 228 -6.01 -1.85 13.44
N GLU A 229 -6.51 -2.25 14.60
CA GLU A 229 -5.71 -2.82 15.69
C GLU A 229 -5.80 -4.36 15.76
N GLY A 230 -6.32 -5.03 14.72
CA GLY A 230 -6.37 -6.48 14.75
C GLY A 230 -7.51 -7.12 13.94
N ASP A 231 -8.42 -7.85 14.58
CA ASP A 231 -9.25 -8.87 13.93
C ASP A 231 -10.45 -8.36 13.12
N GLU A 232 -10.89 -7.12 13.32
CA GLU A 232 -12.07 -6.56 12.66
C GLU A 232 -11.68 -5.57 11.56
N LEU A 233 -11.81 -6.01 10.31
CA LEU A 233 -11.62 -5.14 9.15
C LEU A 233 -12.66 -4.01 9.14
N LYS A 234 -12.18 -2.78 9.04
CA LYS A 234 -13.00 -1.59 8.82
C LYS A 234 -12.66 -0.96 7.47
N TYR A 235 -13.66 -0.32 6.88
CA TYR A 235 -13.51 0.38 5.61
C TYR A 235 -13.65 1.88 5.80
N ALA A 236 -13.20 2.63 4.82
CA ALA A 236 -13.42 4.06 4.75
C ALA A 236 -13.76 4.49 3.32
N LEU A 237 -14.62 5.49 3.18
CA LEU A 237 -14.78 6.24 1.94
C LEU A 237 -13.78 7.39 1.92
N GLU A 238 -13.14 7.61 0.78
CA GLU A 238 -12.15 8.65 0.56
C GLU A 238 -12.50 9.50 -0.67
N GLY A 239 -12.38 10.84 -0.52
CA GLY A 239 -12.56 11.83 -1.57
C GLY A 239 -11.59 13.00 -1.42
#